data_5f0283b691dac431d6a6192e2d515dde
#
_entry.id   5f0283b691dac431d6a6192e2d515dde
#
_cell.length_a   1.000
_cell.length_b   1.000
_cell.length_c   1.000
_cell.angle_alpha   90.00
_cell.angle_beta   90.00
_cell.angle_gamma   90.00
#
_symmetry.space_group_name_H-M   'P 1'
#
loop_
_entity.id
_entity.type
_entity.pdbx_description
1 polymer ?
#
loop_
_entity_poly.entity_id
_entity_poly.type
_entity_poly.pdbx_seq_one_letter_code
_entity_poly.pdbx_strand_id
1 'polypeptide(L)'
;MKSSIPLLLPSTKSLPPLPVHPHCLCRYVEVIEGEVDMQQQRDQVRETGDKWLNSLPESRRTQVLGRKGLKAWEDGKDWRKYMRGYAGLREAESRLSGIKLHAGKKSNEELMAENLVPPTDEFIESIAKKYGMTYTKGKKGEDRFYSDDGRPIYPLNDGFVGEPEKITLKAGEMLVDRYGPVYGGYVSPKNVSFEERALPRTTKIEEYSVFVIKKDIKDVLSGVAAAWFGEPGGGTQYKLPLGTRQLLKEGYLEVMKQ
;
A
#
# COMPACT_ATOMS: atom_id res chain seq x y z
N MET A 1 25.96 16.27 -35.10
CA MET A 1 24.61 15.85 -35.46
C MET A 1 24.22 14.75 -34.48
N LYS A 2 23.34 15.05 -33.53
CA LYS A 2 22.80 14.06 -32.57
C LYS A 2 21.62 13.37 -33.25
N SER A 3 21.77 12.12 -33.60
CA SER A 3 20.72 11.26 -34.11
C SER A 3 19.77 10.94 -32.96
N SER A 4 18.57 11.50 -33.00
CA SER A 4 17.48 11.12 -32.09
C SER A 4 16.86 9.83 -32.65
N ILE A 5 17.08 8.72 -31.98
CA ILE A 5 16.41 7.45 -32.26
C ILE A 5 14.99 7.56 -31.71
N PRO A 6 13.94 7.31 -32.50
CA PRO A 6 12.58 7.32 -31.98
C PRO A 6 12.35 6.12 -31.06
N LEU A 7 11.99 6.40 -29.82
CA LEU A 7 11.58 5.43 -28.82
C LEU A 7 10.27 4.75 -29.26
N LEU A 8 10.36 3.53 -29.75
CA LEU A 8 9.22 2.61 -29.84
C LEU A 8 9.01 2.01 -28.45
N LEU A 9 8.08 2.56 -27.69
CA LEU A 9 7.68 1.98 -26.43
C LEU A 9 6.97 0.64 -26.68
N PRO A 10 7.44 -0.49 -26.13
CA PRO A 10 6.67 -1.72 -26.14
C PRO A 10 5.38 -1.52 -25.38
N SER A 11 4.35 -2.25 -25.76
CA SER A 11 3.03 -2.22 -25.11
C SER A 11 3.19 -2.36 -23.59
N THR A 12 2.89 -1.30 -22.85
CA THR A 12 3.05 -1.20 -21.39
C THR A 12 2.09 -2.09 -20.58
N LYS A 13 1.31 -2.94 -21.26
CA LYS A 13 0.26 -3.76 -20.63
C LYS A 13 0.74 -4.89 -19.70
N SER A 14 2.05 -5.13 -19.60
CA SER A 14 2.62 -6.23 -18.81
C SER A 14 3.60 -5.81 -17.70
N LEU A 15 3.87 -4.52 -17.56
CA LEU A 15 4.83 -4.06 -16.56
C LEU A 15 4.10 -3.64 -15.27
N PRO A 16 4.58 -4.10 -14.09
CA PRO A 16 4.01 -3.67 -12.84
C PRO A 16 4.23 -2.16 -12.62
N PRO A 17 3.32 -1.46 -11.94
CA PRO A 17 3.51 -0.04 -11.64
C PRO A 17 4.74 0.19 -10.76
N LEU A 18 5.47 1.28 -11.00
CA LEU A 18 6.55 1.75 -10.14
C LEU A 18 6.08 3.00 -9.37
N PRO A 19 6.57 3.18 -8.13
CA PRO A 19 7.48 2.32 -7.35
C PRO A 19 6.80 1.07 -6.79
N VAL A 20 7.54 -0.02 -6.70
CA VAL A 20 7.04 -1.31 -6.19
C VAL A 20 6.89 -1.30 -4.67
N HIS A 21 7.52 -0.34 -3.99
CA HIS A 21 7.44 -0.16 -2.52
C HIS A 21 7.83 1.29 -2.14
N PRO A 22 7.41 1.79 -0.98
CA PRO A 22 7.84 3.09 -0.46
C PRO A 22 9.37 3.18 -0.44
N HIS A 23 9.91 4.33 -0.85
CA HIS A 23 11.35 4.58 -0.99
C HIS A 23 12.07 3.77 -2.09
N CYS A 24 11.33 3.21 -3.04
CA CYS A 24 11.93 2.58 -4.21
C CYS A 24 12.46 3.65 -5.18
N LEU A 25 13.75 3.59 -5.47
CA LEU A 25 14.39 4.32 -6.57
C LEU A 25 14.36 3.51 -7.87
N CYS A 26 13.47 2.53 -7.96
CA CYS A 26 13.33 1.69 -9.13
C CYS A 26 12.88 2.52 -10.34
N ARG A 27 13.44 2.22 -11.48
CA ARG A 27 13.04 2.76 -12.79
C ARG A 27 13.08 1.65 -13.82
N TYR A 28 12.20 1.73 -14.79
CA TYR A 28 12.32 0.87 -15.96
C TYR A 28 13.49 1.34 -16.80
N VAL A 29 14.28 0.39 -17.26
CA VAL A 29 15.31 0.59 -18.26
C VAL A 29 14.86 -0.18 -19.48
N GLU A 30 14.73 0.51 -20.60
CA GLU A 30 14.44 -0.12 -21.88
C GLU A 30 15.63 -0.97 -22.27
N VAL A 31 15.38 -2.25 -22.57
CA VAL A 31 16.37 -3.18 -23.05
C VAL A 31 15.94 -3.60 -24.45
N ILE A 32 16.72 -3.21 -25.45
CA ILE A 32 16.50 -3.64 -26.84
C ILE A 32 17.10 -5.04 -26.98
N GLU A 33 16.25 -5.99 -27.33
CA GLU A 33 16.65 -7.39 -27.51
C GLU A 33 17.74 -7.48 -28.59
N GLY A 34 18.91 -8.06 -28.25
CA GLY A 34 20.06 -8.21 -29.15
C GLY A 34 21.14 -7.12 -29.06
N GLU A 35 20.90 -5.97 -28.41
CA GLU A 35 21.92 -4.91 -28.29
C GLU A 35 22.62 -4.86 -26.91
N VAL A 36 22.12 -5.62 -25.94
CA VAL A 36 22.66 -5.57 -24.57
C VAL A 36 22.95 -6.98 -24.07
N ASP A 37 24.18 -7.21 -23.67
CA ASP A 37 24.55 -8.39 -22.91
C ASP A 37 23.92 -8.30 -21.51
N MET A 38 22.86 -9.07 -21.31
CA MET A 38 22.14 -9.15 -20.02
C MET A 38 23.05 -9.61 -18.88
N GLN A 39 24.10 -10.37 -19.16
CA GLN A 39 25.06 -10.79 -18.17
C GLN A 39 25.95 -9.60 -17.75
N GLN A 40 26.42 -8.83 -18.71
CA GLN A 40 27.21 -7.63 -18.47
C GLN A 40 26.43 -6.60 -17.64
N GLN A 41 25.14 -6.40 -17.96
CA GLN A 41 24.29 -5.52 -17.15
C GLN A 41 24.11 -6.01 -15.71
N ARG A 42 23.92 -7.31 -15.52
CA ARG A 42 23.80 -7.91 -14.17
C ARG A 42 25.08 -7.71 -13.37
N ASP A 43 26.22 -7.87 -14.01
CA ASP A 43 27.54 -7.69 -13.36
C ASP A 43 27.80 -6.23 -13.01
N GLN A 44 27.42 -5.29 -13.88
CA GLN A 44 27.47 -3.85 -13.61
C GLN A 44 26.57 -3.42 -12.46
N VAL A 45 25.34 -3.94 -12.39
CA VAL A 45 24.41 -3.71 -11.29
C VAL A 45 24.97 -4.28 -9.98
N ARG A 46 25.61 -5.46 -10.04
CA ARG A 46 26.26 -6.07 -8.88
C ARG A 46 27.41 -5.21 -8.37
N GLU A 47 28.32 -4.79 -9.26
CA GLU A 47 29.46 -3.95 -8.92
C GLU A 47 29.04 -2.60 -8.31
N THR A 48 28.03 -1.96 -8.90
CA THR A 48 27.47 -0.70 -8.38
C THR A 48 26.85 -0.89 -7.00
N GLY A 49 26.12 -2.00 -6.80
CA GLY A 49 25.51 -2.35 -5.53
C GLY A 49 26.55 -2.66 -4.46
N ASP A 50 27.62 -3.37 -4.80
CA ASP A 50 28.73 -3.66 -3.87
C ASP A 50 29.45 -2.38 -3.45
N LYS A 51 29.73 -1.46 -4.38
CA LYS A 51 30.29 -0.14 -4.07
C LYS A 51 29.40 0.66 -3.11
N TRP A 52 28.08 0.63 -3.37
CA TRP A 52 27.12 1.30 -2.50
C TRP A 52 27.06 0.66 -1.11
N LEU A 53 26.99 -0.68 -1.02
CA LEU A 53 27.00 -1.38 0.26
C LEU A 53 28.27 -1.11 1.07
N ASN A 54 29.42 -1.04 0.40
CA ASN A 54 30.70 -0.70 1.04
C ASN A 54 30.70 0.74 1.59
N SER A 55 29.98 1.66 0.97
CA SER A 55 29.87 3.05 1.46
C SER A 55 28.99 3.21 2.69
N LEU A 56 28.18 2.19 3.03
CA LEU A 56 27.25 2.24 4.15
C LEU A 56 27.93 1.81 5.46
N PRO A 57 27.57 2.41 6.61
CA PRO A 57 27.91 1.88 7.93
C PRO A 57 27.36 0.45 8.12
N GLU A 58 28.02 -0.37 8.92
CA GLU A 58 27.63 -1.77 9.17
C GLU A 58 26.16 -1.91 9.64
N SER A 59 25.72 -1.01 10.53
CA SER A 59 24.34 -1.00 11.01
C SER A 59 23.32 -0.81 9.87
N ARG A 60 23.65 0.02 8.88
CA ARG A 60 22.81 0.24 7.69
C ARG A 60 22.88 -0.94 6.73
N ARG A 61 24.05 -1.53 6.53
CA ARG A 61 24.20 -2.77 5.74
C ARG A 61 23.34 -3.89 6.32
N THR A 62 23.37 -4.05 7.65
CA THR A 62 22.53 -5.02 8.35
C THR A 62 21.03 -4.75 8.17
N GLN A 63 20.61 -3.48 8.17
CA GLN A 63 19.20 -3.11 7.89
C GLN A 63 18.79 -3.47 6.47
N VAL A 64 19.65 -3.24 5.49
CA VAL A 64 19.39 -3.50 4.07
C VAL A 64 19.35 -5.00 3.79
N LEU A 65 20.38 -5.72 4.21
CA LEU A 65 20.59 -7.12 3.87
C LEU A 65 19.98 -8.11 4.89
N GLY A 66 19.75 -7.65 6.11
CA GLY A 66 19.50 -8.53 7.25
C GLY A 66 20.75 -9.34 7.64
N ARG A 67 20.72 -10.02 8.79
CA ARG A 67 21.91 -10.76 9.31
C ARG A 67 22.41 -11.84 8.33
N LYS A 68 21.49 -12.59 7.72
CA LYS A 68 21.84 -13.66 6.76
C LYS A 68 22.40 -13.09 5.45
N GLY A 69 21.81 -11.99 4.97
CA GLY A 69 22.28 -11.31 3.77
C GLY A 69 23.63 -10.66 3.95
N LEU A 70 23.87 -10.02 5.11
CA LEU A 70 25.16 -9.43 5.45
C LEU A 70 26.27 -10.51 5.44
N LYS A 71 26.04 -11.64 6.13
CA LYS A 71 26.99 -12.75 6.14
C LYS A 71 27.23 -13.32 4.74
N ALA A 72 26.19 -13.47 3.93
CA ALA A 72 26.34 -13.95 2.56
C ALA A 72 27.11 -12.97 1.68
N TRP A 73 26.94 -11.67 1.88
CA TRP A 73 27.70 -10.63 1.18
C TRP A 73 29.17 -10.62 1.59
N GLU A 74 29.46 -10.74 2.90
CA GLU A 74 30.82 -10.88 3.45
C GLU A 74 31.51 -12.16 2.92
N ASP A 75 30.77 -13.25 2.76
CA ASP A 75 31.22 -14.50 2.16
C ASP A 75 31.39 -14.42 0.62
N GLY A 76 31.21 -13.26 0.00
CA GLY A 76 31.31 -13.06 -1.46
C GLY A 76 30.17 -13.68 -2.28
N LYS A 77 29.05 -14.07 -1.64
CA LYS A 77 27.87 -14.62 -2.32
C LYS A 77 27.01 -13.51 -2.91
N ASP A 78 26.14 -13.87 -3.85
CA ASP A 78 25.20 -12.91 -4.46
C ASP A 78 24.20 -12.38 -3.43
N TRP A 79 24.51 -11.22 -2.85
CA TRP A 79 23.70 -10.54 -1.83
C TRP A 79 22.30 -10.13 -2.31
N ARG A 80 22.09 -9.99 -3.63
CA ARG A 80 20.77 -9.64 -4.20
C ARG A 80 19.69 -10.67 -3.85
N LYS A 81 20.08 -11.93 -3.65
CA LYS A 81 19.18 -12.99 -3.21
C LYS A 81 18.67 -12.79 -1.78
N TYR A 82 19.31 -11.91 -1.04
CA TYR A 82 19.03 -11.64 0.37
C TYR A 82 18.51 -10.21 0.62
N MET A 83 18.53 -9.34 -0.41
CA MET A 83 17.95 -8.01 -0.27
C MET A 83 16.47 -8.10 0.10
N ARG A 84 16.10 -7.31 1.11
CA ARG A 84 14.72 -7.03 1.47
C ARG A 84 14.11 -6.08 0.43
N GLY A 85 14.02 -6.51 -0.74
CA GLY A 85 13.45 -5.80 -1.85
C GLY A 85 13.13 -6.86 -2.87
N TYR A 86 12.74 -6.84 -3.91
CA TYR A 86 12.19 -7.59 -5.02
C TYR A 86 12.26 -9.16 -5.01
N ALA A 87 13.30 -9.79 -4.44
CA ALA A 87 13.23 -11.19 -3.99
C ALA A 87 12.28 -11.31 -2.77
N GLY A 88 12.03 -10.24 -2.09
CA GLY A 88 11.14 -10.03 -0.99
C GLY A 88 9.68 -9.94 -1.31
N LEU A 89 9.21 -10.05 -2.55
CA LEU A 89 7.79 -10.44 -2.73
C LEU A 89 7.57 -11.88 -2.25
N ARG A 90 8.51 -12.79 -2.47
CA ARG A 90 8.48 -14.10 -1.81
C ARG A 90 8.83 -14.05 -0.32
N GLU A 91 9.60 -13.08 0.14
CA GLU A 91 9.96 -12.91 1.55
C GLU A 91 9.05 -11.92 2.28
N ALA A 92 8.39 -11.00 1.59
CA ALA A 92 7.19 -10.32 2.10
C ALA A 92 6.02 -11.31 2.14
N GLU A 93 5.87 -12.20 1.19
CA GLU A 93 5.00 -13.37 1.31
C GLU A 93 5.50 -14.32 2.42
N SER A 94 6.79 -14.50 2.64
CA SER A 94 7.35 -15.26 3.75
C SER A 94 7.43 -14.46 5.06
N ARG A 95 7.34 -13.13 5.03
CA ARG A 95 7.13 -12.29 6.23
C ARG A 95 5.67 -12.08 6.54
N LEU A 96 4.82 -12.01 5.54
CA LEU A 96 3.41 -12.29 5.67
C LEU A 96 3.22 -13.75 6.13
N SER A 97 4.08 -14.69 5.74
CA SER A 97 4.14 -16.02 6.31
C SER A 97 4.97 -16.13 7.59
N GLY A 98 5.78 -15.15 7.94
CA GLY A 98 6.42 -15.01 9.25
C GLY A 98 5.54 -14.28 10.26
N ILE A 99 4.70 -13.38 9.78
CA ILE A 99 3.45 -12.96 10.43
C ILE A 99 2.53 -14.19 10.51
N LYS A 100 2.51 -15.08 9.53
CA LYS A 100 1.94 -16.43 9.60
C LYS A 100 2.62 -17.34 10.64
N LEU A 101 3.86 -17.14 11.02
CA LEU A 101 4.52 -17.92 12.09
C LEU A 101 4.16 -17.42 13.49
N HIS A 102 3.77 -16.15 13.65
CA HIS A 102 3.09 -15.66 14.85
C HIS A 102 1.55 -15.78 14.72
N ALA A 103 1.02 -15.81 13.49
CA ALA A 103 -0.35 -16.16 13.15
C ALA A 103 -0.58 -17.69 13.07
N GLY A 104 0.41 -18.51 13.44
CA GLY A 104 0.28 -19.97 13.50
C GLY A 104 -0.84 -20.50 14.40
N LYS A 105 -1.71 -19.59 14.88
CA LYS A 105 -2.96 -19.84 15.59
C LYS A 105 -4.18 -19.17 14.92
N LYS A 106 -4.01 -18.32 13.88
CA LYS A 106 -5.14 -17.66 13.22
C LYS A 106 -5.66 -18.49 12.06
N SER A 107 -6.97 -18.68 12.01
CA SER A 107 -7.66 -19.29 10.87
C SER A 107 -7.59 -18.38 9.64
N ASN A 108 -7.83 -18.93 8.44
CA ASN A 108 -7.93 -18.13 7.23
C ASN A 108 -9.03 -17.04 7.33
N GLU A 109 -10.10 -17.34 8.04
CA GLU A 109 -11.19 -16.40 8.28
C GLU A 109 -10.73 -15.20 9.12
N GLU A 110 -9.96 -15.44 10.18
CA GLU A 110 -9.37 -14.36 11.00
C GLU A 110 -8.36 -13.54 10.20
N LEU A 111 -7.56 -14.17 9.36
CA LEU A 111 -6.62 -13.47 8.47
C LEU A 111 -7.34 -12.59 7.44
N MET A 112 -8.45 -13.06 6.88
CA MET A 112 -9.30 -12.26 5.99
C MET A 112 -10.01 -11.13 6.75
N ALA A 113 -10.45 -11.38 7.99
CA ALA A 113 -11.09 -10.37 8.82
C ALA A 113 -10.14 -9.22 9.20
N GLU A 114 -8.84 -9.49 9.32
CA GLU A 114 -7.79 -8.50 9.52
C GLU A 114 -7.19 -7.96 8.21
N ASN A 115 -7.76 -8.32 7.07
CA ASN A 115 -7.28 -7.93 5.73
C ASN A 115 -5.81 -8.31 5.46
N LEU A 116 -5.29 -9.33 6.12
CA LEU A 116 -3.92 -9.83 5.94
C LEU A 116 -3.78 -10.75 4.72
N VAL A 117 -4.88 -11.28 4.25
CA VAL A 117 -4.98 -12.08 3.02
C VAL A 117 -6.21 -11.64 2.21
N PRO A 118 -6.18 -11.79 0.87
CA PRO A 118 -7.32 -11.47 0.04
C PRO A 118 -8.57 -12.25 0.45
N PRO A 119 -9.77 -11.63 0.45
CA PRO A 119 -11.00 -12.31 0.80
C PRO A 119 -11.42 -13.31 -0.27
N THR A 120 -12.03 -14.44 0.16
CA THR A 120 -12.75 -15.33 -0.74
C THR A 120 -14.17 -14.82 -1.00
N ASP A 121 -14.85 -15.38 -1.99
CA ASP A 121 -16.27 -15.03 -2.27
C ASP A 121 -17.17 -15.40 -1.09
N GLU A 122 -16.89 -16.52 -0.43
CA GLU A 122 -17.62 -16.96 0.77
C GLU A 122 -17.46 -15.96 1.91
N PHE A 123 -16.28 -15.41 2.07
CA PHE A 123 -16.02 -14.39 3.09
C PHE A 123 -16.76 -13.08 2.78
N ILE A 124 -16.72 -12.61 1.54
CA ILE A 124 -17.47 -11.42 1.11
C ILE A 124 -18.98 -11.64 1.28
N GLU A 125 -19.49 -12.82 0.91
CA GLU A 125 -20.88 -13.20 1.14
C GLU A 125 -21.26 -13.14 2.63
N SER A 126 -20.38 -13.63 3.51
CA SER A 126 -20.60 -13.60 4.96
C SER A 126 -20.72 -12.17 5.49
N ILE A 127 -19.87 -11.25 4.98
CA ILE A 127 -19.95 -9.82 5.32
C ILE A 127 -21.28 -9.25 4.80
N ALA A 128 -21.61 -9.48 3.54
CA ALA A 128 -22.85 -8.99 2.94
C ALA A 128 -24.08 -9.44 3.76
N LYS A 129 -24.15 -10.71 4.12
CA LYS A 129 -25.23 -11.29 4.93
C LYS A 129 -25.30 -10.65 6.32
N LYS A 130 -24.15 -10.40 6.97
CA LYS A 130 -24.09 -9.72 8.27
C LYS A 130 -24.77 -8.34 8.24
N TYR A 131 -24.68 -7.65 7.10
CA TYR A 131 -25.28 -6.32 6.90
C TYR A 131 -26.62 -6.36 6.14
N GLY A 132 -27.26 -7.52 6.04
CA GLY A 132 -28.56 -7.67 5.40
C GLY A 132 -28.55 -7.38 3.90
N MET A 133 -27.43 -7.69 3.24
CA MET A 133 -27.27 -7.54 1.78
C MET A 133 -27.36 -8.90 1.10
N THR A 134 -27.92 -8.96 -0.10
CA THR A 134 -27.84 -10.13 -0.98
C THR A 134 -26.56 -10.10 -1.80
N TYR A 135 -25.98 -11.26 -2.01
CA TYR A 135 -24.73 -11.41 -2.74
C TYR A 135 -24.69 -12.69 -3.54
N THR A 136 -24.52 -12.56 -4.85
CA THR A 136 -24.30 -13.69 -5.76
C THR A 136 -22.81 -13.86 -6.00
N LYS A 137 -22.28 -15.07 -5.75
CA LYS A 137 -20.88 -15.42 -5.98
C LYS A 137 -20.52 -15.44 -7.47
N GLY A 138 -19.20 -15.39 -7.74
CA GLY A 138 -18.67 -15.50 -9.10
C GLY A 138 -18.58 -14.18 -9.84
N LYS A 139 -18.89 -13.06 -9.18
CA LYS A 139 -18.61 -11.72 -9.70
C LYS A 139 -17.10 -11.52 -9.86
N LYS A 140 -16.69 -10.72 -10.85
CA LYS A 140 -15.27 -10.50 -11.17
C LYS A 140 -14.88 -9.03 -11.00
N GLY A 141 -13.59 -8.79 -10.83
CA GLY A 141 -13.05 -7.44 -10.70
C GLY A 141 -13.67 -6.69 -9.53
N GLU A 142 -13.98 -5.42 -9.74
CA GLU A 142 -14.57 -4.55 -8.75
C GLU A 142 -15.96 -4.99 -8.29
N ASP A 143 -16.79 -5.53 -9.20
CA ASP A 143 -18.17 -5.97 -8.91
C ASP A 143 -18.23 -7.03 -7.81
N ARG A 144 -17.14 -7.74 -7.58
CA ARG A 144 -17.00 -8.71 -6.50
C ARG A 144 -17.25 -8.12 -5.12
N PHE A 145 -17.05 -6.82 -4.98
CA PHE A 145 -17.20 -6.10 -3.71
C PHE A 145 -18.50 -5.31 -3.59
N TYR A 146 -19.48 -5.65 -4.43
CA TYR A 146 -20.81 -5.04 -4.40
C TYR A 146 -21.88 -6.10 -4.23
N SER A 147 -22.90 -5.78 -3.42
CA SER A 147 -24.12 -6.57 -3.29
C SER A 147 -24.90 -6.61 -4.62
N ASP A 148 -25.93 -7.42 -4.67
CA ASP A 148 -26.74 -7.57 -5.89
C ASP A 148 -27.55 -6.31 -6.21
N ASP A 149 -27.82 -5.49 -5.20
CA ASP A 149 -28.45 -4.18 -5.33
C ASP A 149 -27.46 -3.02 -5.51
N GLY A 150 -26.16 -3.33 -5.71
CA GLY A 150 -25.12 -2.35 -6.03
C GLY A 150 -24.55 -1.59 -4.82
N ARG A 151 -24.90 -1.97 -3.59
CA ARG A 151 -24.29 -1.37 -2.39
C ARG A 151 -22.86 -1.91 -2.19
N PRO A 152 -21.89 -1.05 -1.83
CA PRO A 152 -20.53 -1.49 -1.54
C PRO A 152 -20.49 -2.36 -0.27
N ILE A 153 -19.77 -3.47 -0.36
CA ILE A 153 -19.47 -4.36 0.78
C ILE A 153 -18.08 -3.96 1.27
N TYR A 154 -18.03 -3.26 2.40
CA TYR A 154 -16.78 -2.77 2.96
C TYR A 154 -15.98 -3.89 3.66
N PRO A 155 -14.64 -3.81 3.68
CA PRO A 155 -13.81 -4.73 4.43
C PRO A 155 -14.09 -4.65 5.92
N LEU A 156 -13.80 -5.74 6.63
CA LEU A 156 -13.78 -5.73 8.09
C LEU A 156 -12.55 -4.94 8.61
N ASN A 157 -12.39 -4.89 9.92
CA ASN A 157 -11.26 -4.20 10.57
C ASN A 157 -11.13 -2.73 10.15
N ASP A 158 -12.26 -2.04 9.94
CA ASP A 158 -12.26 -0.64 9.50
C ASP A 158 -11.45 -0.39 8.20
N GLY A 159 -11.19 -1.43 7.42
CA GLY A 159 -10.38 -1.38 6.21
C GLY A 159 -8.87 -1.32 6.44
N PHE A 160 -8.39 -1.52 7.66
CA PHE A 160 -6.95 -1.59 7.94
C PHE A 160 -6.38 -2.99 7.67
N VAL A 161 -5.15 -3.02 7.19
CA VAL A 161 -4.33 -4.22 7.14
C VAL A 161 -3.72 -4.49 8.51
N GLY A 162 -4.12 -5.58 9.16
CA GLY A 162 -3.65 -5.91 10.51
C GLY A 162 -4.14 -4.93 11.57
N GLU A 163 -3.43 -4.82 12.67
CA GLU A 163 -3.80 -3.96 13.79
C GLU A 163 -3.34 -2.52 13.56
N PRO A 164 -4.25 -1.52 13.55
CA PRO A 164 -3.88 -0.12 13.41
C PRO A 164 -3.25 0.42 14.71
N GLU A 165 -2.36 1.37 14.57
CA GLU A 165 -1.77 2.08 15.69
C GLU A 165 -2.67 3.21 16.17
N LYS A 166 -2.72 3.43 17.49
CA LYS A 166 -3.36 4.59 18.07
C LYS A 166 -2.38 5.75 18.16
N ILE A 167 -2.66 6.84 17.47
CA ILE A 167 -1.79 8.01 17.39
C ILE A 167 -2.53 9.31 17.77
N THR A 168 -1.78 10.39 17.85
CA THR A 168 -2.30 11.76 17.92
C THR A 168 -1.88 12.51 16.67
N LEU A 169 -2.83 13.02 15.90
CA LEU A 169 -2.55 13.98 14.83
C LEU A 169 -2.31 15.35 15.43
N LYS A 170 -1.11 15.88 15.28
CA LYS A 170 -0.68 17.15 15.86
C LYS A 170 -1.12 18.35 15.05
N ALA A 171 -1.47 19.41 15.74
CA ALA A 171 -1.79 20.69 15.13
C ALA A 171 -0.61 21.22 14.30
N GLY A 172 -0.89 21.59 13.05
CA GLY A 172 0.09 22.22 12.16
C GLY A 172 1.16 21.30 11.54
N GLU A 173 1.23 20.03 11.94
CA GLU A 173 2.29 19.13 11.44
C GLU A 173 2.04 18.63 10.00
N MET A 174 0.77 18.40 9.64
CA MET A 174 0.43 17.88 8.31
C MET A 174 -0.94 18.35 7.83
N LEU A 175 -1.13 18.21 6.53
CA LEU A 175 -2.45 18.32 5.91
C LEU A 175 -3.04 16.92 5.75
N VAL A 176 -4.31 16.80 6.05
CA VAL A 176 -5.08 15.59 5.76
C VAL A 176 -6.18 15.91 4.77
N ASP A 177 -6.61 14.92 4.03
CA ASP A 177 -7.62 15.12 3.02
C ASP A 177 -8.62 13.96 2.97
N ARG A 178 -9.68 14.16 2.19
CA ARG A 178 -10.74 13.19 2.05
C ARG A 178 -11.44 13.35 0.70
N TYR A 179 -11.74 12.22 0.06
CA TYR A 179 -12.75 12.12 -1.00
C TYR A 179 -14.13 11.82 -0.39
N GLY A 180 -15.16 12.38 -0.96
CA GLY A 180 -16.54 12.24 -0.51
C GLY A 180 -16.92 13.27 0.56
N PRO A 181 -18.15 13.18 1.08
CA PRO A 181 -18.75 14.23 1.90
C PRO A 181 -18.05 14.46 3.24
N VAL A 182 -18.06 15.70 3.69
CA VAL A 182 -17.33 16.19 4.89
C VAL A 182 -17.86 15.68 6.25
N TYR A 183 -18.65 14.63 6.28
CA TYR A 183 -19.14 14.06 7.55
C TYR A 183 -18.55 12.70 7.89
N GLY A 184 -17.72 12.13 7.02
CA GLY A 184 -17.10 10.82 7.28
C GLY A 184 -15.99 10.87 8.32
N GLY A 185 -15.67 9.70 8.87
CA GLY A 185 -14.67 9.54 9.91
C GLY A 185 -13.27 9.15 9.43
N TYR A 186 -13.05 9.06 8.12
CA TYR A 186 -11.77 8.65 7.55
C TYR A 186 -11.14 9.77 6.73
N VAL A 187 -9.84 9.96 6.93
CA VAL A 187 -8.99 10.87 6.17
C VAL A 187 -7.66 10.18 5.86
N SER A 188 -6.89 10.74 4.96
CA SER A 188 -5.51 10.29 4.67
C SER A 188 -4.55 11.48 4.72
N PRO A 189 -3.23 11.27 4.83
CA PRO A 189 -2.28 12.31 4.52
C PRO A 189 -2.55 12.88 3.13
N LYS A 190 -2.39 14.19 2.94
CA LYS A 190 -2.54 14.79 1.63
C LYS A 190 -1.61 14.09 0.62
N ASN A 191 -2.11 13.85 -0.59
CA ASN A 191 -1.46 13.19 -1.72
C ASN A 191 -1.44 11.64 -1.70
N VAL A 192 -2.12 10.98 -0.78
CA VAL A 192 -2.46 9.55 -0.96
C VAL A 192 -3.49 9.47 -2.09
N SER A 193 -3.22 8.66 -3.12
CA SER A 193 -4.09 8.55 -4.29
C SER A 193 -5.44 7.91 -3.97
N PHE A 194 -6.39 8.01 -4.89
CA PHE A 194 -7.70 7.38 -4.74
C PHE A 194 -7.58 5.84 -4.68
N GLU A 195 -6.73 5.28 -5.52
CA GLU A 195 -6.46 3.84 -5.63
C GLU A 195 -5.76 3.29 -4.37
N GLU A 196 -4.81 4.06 -3.80
CA GLU A 196 -4.14 3.69 -2.55
C GLU A 196 -5.07 3.70 -1.33
N ARG A 197 -6.21 4.39 -1.42
CA ARG A 197 -7.25 4.39 -0.36
C ARG A 197 -8.26 3.27 -0.53
N ALA A 198 -8.23 2.54 -1.65
CA ALA A 198 -9.16 1.49 -2.02
C ALA A 198 -10.64 1.90 -1.81
N LEU A 199 -11.00 3.06 -2.34
CA LEU A 199 -12.35 3.62 -2.22
C LEU A 199 -13.31 2.99 -3.26
N PRO A 200 -14.60 2.81 -2.90
CA PRO A 200 -15.58 2.29 -3.84
C PRO A 200 -15.88 3.29 -4.96
N ARG A 201 -16.21 2.80 -6.15
CA ARG A 201 -16.62 3.63 -7.32
C ARG A 201 -17.81 4.56 -7.06
N THR A 202 -18.56 4.32 -6.00
CA THR A 202 -19.64 5.21 -5.56
C THR A 202 -19.14 6.45 -4.82
N THR A 203 -17.84 6.51 -4.53
CA THR A 203 -17.23 7.71 -3.91
C THR A 203 -17.16 8.84 -4.92
N LYS A 204 -17.69 9.97 -4.55
CA LYS A 204 -17.67 11.17 -5.40
C LYS A 204 -16.31 11.84 -5.33
N ILE A 205 -15.53 11.72 -6.40
CA ILE A 205 -14.17 12.27 -6.50
C ILE A 205 -14.21 13.81 -6.49
N GLU A 206 -15.26 14.40 -7.04
CA GLU A 206 -15.48 15.85 -7.06
C GLU A 206 -15.73 16.45 -5.68
N GLU A 207 -16.16 15.65 -4.72
CA GLU A 207 -16.30 16.06 -3.32
C GLU A 207 -14.96 15.84 -2.57
N TYR A 208 -13.91 16.53 -3.01
CA TYR A 208 -12.58 16.47 -2.39
C TYR A 208 -12.35 17.63 -1.45
N SER A 209 -11.88 17.36 -0.24
CA SER A 209 -11.60 18.35 0.78
C SER A 209 -10.24 18.14 1.42
N VAL A 210 -9.49 19.23 1.57
CA VAL A 210 -8.22 19.25 2.32
C VAL A 210 -8.44 19.99 3.63
N PHE A 211 -7.89 19.46 4.71
CA PHE A 211 -8.03 19.99 6.06
C PHE A 211 -6.68 20.33 6.67
N VAL A 212 -6.63 21.45 7.36
CA VAL A 212 -5.56 21.82 8.28
C VAL A 212 -5.97 21.36 9.68
N ILE A 213 -5.06 20.69 10.39
CA ILE A 213 -5.26 20.30 11.79
C ILE A 213 -4.95 21.52 12.66
N LYS A 214 -5.95 22.05 13.37
CA LYS A 214 -5.83 23.26 14.21
C LYS A 214 -5.61 22.97 15.67
N LYS A 215 -6.03 21.80 16.13
CA LYS A 215 -5.84 21.28 17.50
C LYS A 215 -5.47 19.82 17.42
N ASP A 216 -4.69 19.33 18.38
CA ASP A 216 -4.31 17.92 18.49
C ASP A 216 -5.55 17.03 18.51
N ILE A 217 -5.63 16.06 17.61
CA ILE A 217 -6.69 15.06 17.57
C ILE A 217 -6.11 13.77 18.14
N LYS A 218 -6.54 13.41 19.32
CA LYS A 218 -6.12 12.19 20.03
C LYS A 218 -6.95 10.97 19.59
N ASP A 219 -6.47 9.79 19.94
CA ASP A 219 -7.18 8.52 19.72
C ASP A 219 -7.52 8.24 18.24
N VAL A 220 -6.69 8.72 17.33
CA VAL A 220 -6.79 8.43 15.90
C VAL A 220 -6.19 7.05 15.64
N LEU A 221 -6.92 6.18 14.94
CA LEU A 221 -6.36 4.93 14.45
C LEU A 221 -5.65 5.20 13.13
N SER A 222 -4.40 4.80 13.05
CA SER A 222 -3.53 4.93 11.87
C SER A 222 -3.12 3.56 11.37
N GLY A 223 -3.22 3.34 10.07
CA GLY A 223 -2.79 2.08 9.48
C GLY A 223 -2.80 2.15 7.95
N VAL A 224 -2.52 1.02 7.35
CA VAL A 224 -2.48 0.86 5.89
C VAL A 224 -3.87 0.46 5.41
N ALA A 225 -4.38 1.10 4.37
CA ALA A 225 -5.64 0.74 3.73
C ALA A 225 -5.52 -0.62 3.02
N ALA A 226 -6.47 -1.50 3.26
CA ALA A 226 -6.52 -2.81 2.63
C ALA A 226 -6.82 -2.71 1.12
N ALA A 227 -6.28 -3.63 0.34
CA ALA A 227 -6.69 -3.83 -1.05
C ALA A 227 -8.15 -4.27 -1.10
N TRP A 228 -9.03 -3.45 -1.69
CA TRP A 228 -10.46 -3.69 -1.78
C TRP A 228 -11.06 -2.98 -2.99
N PHE A 229 -12.26 -3.28 -3.38
CA PHE A 229 -12.95 -2.69 -4.54
C PHE A 229 -12.19 -2.79 -5.87
N GLY A 230 -11.29 -3.78 -6.01
CA GLY A 230 -10.42 -3.90 -7.19
C GLY A 230 -9.21 -2.98 -7.16
N GLU A 231 -9.07 -2.18 -6.12
CA GLU A 231 -7.98 -1.23 -5.94
C GLU A 231 -6.86 -1.81 -5.06
N PRO A 232 -5.58 -1.40 -5.26
CA PRO A 232 -4.43 -1.97 -4.58
C PRO A 232 -4.38 -1.67 -3.09
N GLY A 233 -5.01 -0.58 -2.63
CA GLY A 233 -4.82 -0.11 -1.27
C GLY A 233 -3.37 0.31 -1.00
N GLY A 234 -2.90 0.15 0.23
CA GLY A 234 -1.50 0.42 0.60
C GLY A 234 -1.24 1.85 1.08
N GLY A 235 -2.16 2.77 0.88
CA GLY A 235 -2.05 4.14 1.39
C GLY A 235 -2.28 4.22 2.90
N THR A 236 -1.71 5.25 3.52
CA THR A 236 -1.99 5.54 4.93
C THR A 236 -3.40 6.04 5.11
N GLN A 237 -4.13 5.43 6.02
CA GLN A 237 -5.50 5.78 6.40
C GLN A 237 -5.56 6.16 7.87
N TYR A 238 -6.32 7.20 8.18
CA TYR A 238 -6.64 7.62 9.55
C TYR A 238 -8.13 7.47 9.78
N LYS A 239 -8.52 6.74 10.83
CA LYS A 239 -9.87 6.76 11.37
C LYS A 239 -9.93 7.72 12.55
N LEU A 240 -10.65 8.80 12.37
CA LEU A 240 -10.82 9.84 13.37
C LEU A 240 -11.79 9.39 14.47
N PRO A 241 -11.63 9.85 15.71
CA PRO A 241 -12.55 9.52 16.80
C PRO A 241 -13.96 10.11 16.60
N LEU A 242 -14.06 11.16 15.79
CA LEU A 242 -15.30 11.85 15.43
C LEU A 242 -15.33 12.11 13.93
N GLY A 243 -16.52 12.26 13.36
CA GLY A 243 -16.66 12.63 11.96
C GLY A 243 -16.08 14.02 11.66
N THR A 244 -15.55 14.21 10.44
CA THR A 244 -14.90 15.47 10.03
C THR A 244 -15.80 16.70 10.24
N ARG A 245 -17.13 16.59 10.01
CA ARG A 245 -18.08 17.67 10.26
C ARG A 245 -18.06 18.13 11.72
N GLN A 246 -18.00 17.21 12.67
CA GLN A 246 -17.98 17.54 14.08
C GLN A 246 -16.64 18.18 14.45
N LEU A 247 -15.52 17.63 13.98
CA LEU A 247 -14.18 18.18 14.20
C LEU A 247 -14.03 19.59 13.61
N LEU A 248 -14.66 19.87 12.48
CA LEU A 248 -14.75 21.23 11.89
C LEU A 248 -15.55 22.15 12.82
N LYS A 249 -16.73 21.70 13.28
CA LYS A 249 -17.58 22.53 14.19
C LYS A 249 -16.87 22.85 15.50
N GLU A 250 -16.07 21.94 16.02
CA GLU A 250 -15.32 22.10 17.27
C GLU A 250 -13.96 22.78 17.08
N GLY A 251 -13.60 23.12 15.84
CA GLY A 251 -12.36 23.84 15.49
C GLY A 251 -11.10 22.99 15.65
N TYR A 252 -11.19 21.67 15.55
CA TYR A 252 -10.03 20.77 15.42
C TYR A 252 -9.50 20.74 13.99
N LEU A 253 -10.40 20.85 13.02
CA LEU A 253 -10.08 20.91 11.60
C LEU A 253 -10.55 22.24 11.02
N GLU A 254 -9.87 22.67 9.98
CA GLU A 254 -10.25 23.81 9.13
C GLU A 254 -10.13 23.39 7.67
N VAL A 255 -11.15 23.70 6.84
CA VAL A 255 -11.05 23.44 5.39
C VAL A 255 -10.04 24.41 4.80
N MET A 256 -9.05 23.84 4.12
CA MET A 256 -8.10 24.66 3.35
C MET A 256 -8.83 25.28 2.15
N LYS A 257 -8.91 26.61 2.13
CA LYS A 257 -9.41 27.32 0.95
C LYS A 257 -8.41 27.13 -0.18
N GLN A 258 -8.89 26.67 -1.32
CA GLN A 258 -8.14 26.61 -2.56
C GLN A 258 -7.98 28.00 -3.16
#